data_066435db40c7966ba98ea120a36a12b8
#
_entry.id   066435db40c7966ba98ea120a36a12b8
#
_cell.length_a   1.000
_cell.length_b   1.000
_cell.length_c   1.000
_cell.angle_alpha   90.00
_cell.angle_beta   90.00
_cell.angle_gamma   90.00
#
_symmetry.space_group_name_H-M   'P 1'
#
loop_
_entity.id
_entity.type
_entity.pdbx_description
1 polymer ?
#
loop_
_entity_poly.entity_id
_entity_poly.type
_entity_poly.pdbx_seq_one_letter_code
_entity_poly.pdbx_strand_id
1 'polypeptide(L)'
;MRGIYNSVTDLRRQVFTAIASMAYDDNTDYSKRMEEIPYEILPGTKAKYRDSIFLERAIIGERLRLGMGLPVRDITEYTNISDGIEESTIAKKYYDDPLINIIKFACNACPEKKVFVTNACQGCLSHQCTEVCPKDAIHIVNGKSCIDQEKCIKCGRCMDACPYHAITKLERPCAASCGMDAIKSDEDGKAEIDYDKCVGCGL
;
A
#
# COMPACT_ATOMS: atom_id res chain seq x y z
N MET A 1 0.98 -4.78 -11.43
CA MET A 1 1.29 -3.43 -12.00
C MET A 1 2.78 -3.25 -12.30
N ARG A 2 3.52 -4.34 -12.49
CA ARG A 2 4.93 -4.27 -12.90
C ARG A 2 5.06 -3.70 -14.30
N GLY A 3 6.03 -2.80 -14.50
CA GLY A 3 6.35 -2.24 -15.82
C GLY A 3 5.60 -0.97 -16.22
N ILE A 4 4.63 -0.51 -15.44
CA ILE A 4 3.96 0.76 -15.72
C ILE A 4 4.64 1.87 -14.94
N TYR A 5 5.24 2.81 -15.67
CA TYR A 5 5.78 4.04 -15.08
C TYR A 5 4.65 4.93 -14.58
N ASN A 6 4.71 5.33 -13.33
CA ASN A 6 3.71 6.20 -12.71
C ASN A 6 4.37 7.18 -11.72
N SER A 7 3.59 8.09 -11.17
CA SER A 7 4.06 9.11 -10.23
C SER A 7 4.76 8.54 -8.99
N VAL A 8 4.33 7.38 -8.51
CA VAL A 8 4.99 6.71 -7.36
C VAL A 8 6.37 6.19 -7.76
N THR A 9 6.51 5.67 -8.99
CA THR A 9 7.80 5.23 -9.55
C THR A 9 8.75 6.42 -9.70
N ASP A 10 8.23 7.56 -10.16
CA ASP A 10 8.99 8.80 -10.29
C ASP A 10 9.50 9.30 -8.94
N LEU A 11 8.62 9.42 -7.94
CA LEU A 11 9.00 9.78 -6.58
C LEU A 11 10.06 8.84 -5.98
N ARG A 12 9.92 7.52 -6.18
CA ARG A 12 10.94 6.55 -5.73
C ARG A 12 12.29 6.82 -6.38
N ARG A 13 12.32 7.08 -7.69
CA ARG A 13 13.57 7.41 -8.39
C ARG A 13 14.21 8.67 -7.85
N GLN A 14 13.43 9.74 -7.63
CA GLN A 14 13.94 10.98 -7.06
C GLN A 14 14.54 10.75 -5.67
N VAL A 15 13.88 9.99 -4.80
CA VAL A 15 14.40 9.63 -3.47
C VAL A 15 15.71 8.86 -3.58
N PHE A 16 15.78 7.80 -4.41
CA PHE A 16 17.00 7.01 -4.58
C PHE A 16 18.12 7.81 -5.23
N THR A 17 17.80 8.71 -6.16
CA THR A 17 18.81 9.62 -6.76
C THR A 17 19.37 10.57 -5.71
N ALA A 18 18.53 11.11 -4.82
CA ALA A 18 18.98 11.97 -3.73
C ALA A 18 19.89 11.23 -2.74
N ILE A 19 19.52 9.99 -2.36
CA ILE A 19 20.34 9.13 -1.51
C ILE A 19 21.69 8.84 -2.16
N ALA A 20 21.69 8.45 -3.43
CA ALA A 20 22.93 8.18 -4.18
C ALA A 20 23.81 9.44 -4.26
N SER A 21 23.22 10.61 -4.54
CA SER A 21 23.95 11.87 -4.59
C SER A 21 24.63 12.20 -3.26
N MET A 22 23.91 11.99 -2.14
CA MET A 22 24.52 12.16 -0.81
C MET A 22 25.70 11.20 -0.57
N ALA A 23 25.56 9.94 -0.98
CA ALA A 23 26.57 8.92 -0.77
C ALA A 23 27.87 9.15 -1.61
N TYR A 24 27.78 9.89 -2.71
CA TYR A 24 28.94 10.24 -3.56
C TYR A 24 29.57 11.59 -3.22
N ASP A 25 29.00 12.35 -2.29
CA ASP A 25 29.52 13.65 -1.87
C ASP A 25 30.20 13.54 -0.51
N ASP A 26 31.51 13.48 -0.49
CA ASP A 26 32.34 13.31 0.72
C ASP A 26 32.19 14.46 1.74
N ASN A 27 31.64 15.60 1.36
CA ASN A 27 31.48 16.78 2.20
C ASN A 27 30.04 17.01 2.65
N THR A 28 29.12 16.07 2.39
CA THR A 28 27.71 16.23 2.71
C THR A 28 27.44 16.11 4.23
N ASP A 29 26.82 17.13 4.78
CA ASP A 29 26.13 17.03 6.08
C ASP A 29 24.83 16.25 5.90
N TYR A 30 24.89 14.94 6.14
CA TYR A 30 23.76 14.03 5.96
C TYR A 30 22.54 14.47 6.78
N SER A 31 22.75 14.93 8.01
CA SER A 31 21.66 15.34 8.90
C SER A 31 20.88 16.49 8.31
N LYS A 32 21.57 17.54 7.91
CA LYS A 32 20.93 18.71 7.28
C LYS A 32 20.31 18.35 5.94
N ARG A 33 21.01 17.58 5.12
CA ARG A 33 20.58 17.24 3.77
C ARG A 33 19.30 16.42 3.75
N MET A 34 19.16 15.46 4.67
CA MET A 34 17.95 14.64 4.78
C MET A 34 16.70 15.48 5.10
N GLU A 35 16.83 16.54 5.88
CA GLU A 35 15.70 17.43 6.21
C GLU A 35 15.29 18.31 5.03
N GLU A 36 16.23 18.65 4.13
CA GLU A 36 15.99 19.52 2.97
C GLU A 36 15.36 18.78 1.76
N ILE A 37 15.77 17.53 1.51
CA ILE A 37 15.35 16.74 0.34
C ILE A 37 13.82 16.66 0.14
N PRO A 38 12.96 16.46 1.13
CA PRO A 38 11.52 16.46 0.94
C PRO A 38 10.98 17.76 0.34
N TYR A 39 11.61 18.89 0.63
CA TYR A 39 11.21 20.20 0.10
C TYR A 39 11.73 20.43 -1.33
N GLU A 40 12.84 19.82 -1.70
CA GLU A 40 13.38 19.87 -3.06
C GLU A 40 12.56 18.98 -4.01
N ILE A 41 12.21 17.77 -3.58
CA ILE A 41 11.39 16.84 -4.37
C ILE A 41 9.97 17.38 -4.54
N LEU A 42 9.41 17.99 -3.49
CA LEU A 42 8.07 18.55 -3.47
C LEU A 42 8.10 20.04 -3.10
N PRO A 43 8.52 20.91 -4.04
CA PRO A 43 8.57 22.36 -3.80
C PRO A 43 7.18 22.98 -3.78
N GLY A 44 7.07 24.16 -3.16
CA GLY A 44 5.85 24.96 -3.13
C GLY A 44 4.87 24.55 -2.03
N THR A 45 3.63 24.98 -2.15
CA THR A 45 2.60 24.87 -1.10
C THR A 45 1.45 23.96 -1.45
N LYS A 46 1.33 23.53 -2.72
CA LYS A 46 0.22 22.69 -3.20
C LYS A 46 0.61 21.23 -3.19
N ALA A 47 -0.25 20.42 -2.59
CA ALA A 47 -0.16 18.95 -2.68
C ALA A 47 -0.41 18.47 -4.12
N LYS A 48 0.28 17.40 -4.53
CA LYS A 48 0.18 16.80 -5.88
C LYS A 48 -0.46 15.42 -5.87
N TYR A 49 -0.29 14.66 -4.79
CA TYR A 49 -0.64 13.24 -4.73
C TYR A 49 -1.53 12.89 -3.55
N ARG A 50 -1.61 13.78 -2.55
CA ARG A 50 -2.38 13.62 -1.31
C ARG A 50 -3.10 14.92 -0.97
N ASP A 51 -3.87 14.93 0.09
CA ASP A 51 -4.65 16.09 0.53
C ASP A 51 -3.78 17.20 1.17
N SER A 52 -2.55 16.87 1.57
CA SER A 52 -1.65 17.80 2.25
C SER A 52 -0.21 17.66 1.76
N ILE A 53 0.43 18.80 1.45
CA ILE A 53 1.86 18.87 1.11
C ILE A 53 2.74 18.43 2.29
N PHE A 54 2.29 18.66 3.53
CA PHE A 54 3.02 18.22 4.72
C PHE A 54 3.02 16.69 4.81
N LEU A 55 1.90 16.05 4.53
CA LEU A 55 1.80 14.58 4.47
C LEU A 55 2.69 14.01 3.37
N GLU A 56 2.69 14.62 2.19
CA GLU A 56 3.54 14.19 1.08
C GLU A 56 5.03 14.26 1.43
N ARG A 57 5.48 15.36 2.04
CA ARG A 57 6.86 15.53 2.50
C ARG A 57 7.21 14.56 3.62
N ALA A 58 6.30 14.31 4.55
CA ALA A 58 6.50 13.30 5.58
C ALA A 58 6.70 11.89 4.97
N ILE A 59 5.92 11.52 3.95
CA ILE A 59 6.09 10.26 3.21
C ILE A 59 7.47 10.19 2.53
N ILE A 60 7.93 11.29 1.92
CA ILE A 60 9.27 11.34 1.34
C ILE A 60 10.34 11.15 2.42
N GLY A 61 10.19 11.81 3.57
CA GLY A 61 11.11 11.66 4.71
C GLY A 61 11.23 10.20 5.17
N GLU A 62 10.11 9.48 5.34
CA GLU A 62 10.16 8.05 5.69
C GLU A 62 10.79 7.19 4.58
N ARG A 63 10.56 7.53 3.32
CA ARG A 63 11.22 6.83 2.20
C ARG A 63 12.73 7.05 2.18
N LEU A 64 13.20 8.25 2.53
CA LEU A 64 14.62 8.54 2.70
C LEU A 64 15.21 7.69 3.82
N ARG A 65 14.58 7.67 4.99
CA ARG A 65 15.01 6.84 6.13
C ARG A 65 15.12 5.37 5.75
N LEU A 66 14.05 4.81 5.19
CA LEU A 66 14.04 3.41 4.74
C LEU A 66 15.10 3.13 3.68
N GLY A 67 15.31 4.06 2.74
CA GLY A 67 16.34 3.94 1.70
C GLY A 67 17.76 4.02 2.25
N MET A 68 17.95 4.68 3.40
CA MET A 68 19.21 4.74 4.15
C MET A 68 19.37 3.58 5.15
N GLY A 69 18.39 2.66 5.22
CA GLY A 69 18.40 1.54 6.18
C GLY A 69 18.02 1.92 7.60
N LEU A 70 17.38 3.07 7.79
CA LEU A 70 16.82 3.48 9.08
C LEU A 70 15.41 2.96 9.25
N PRO A 71 14.94 2.68 10.48
CA PRO A 71 13.55 2.29 10.73
C PRO A 71 12.58 3.45 10.47
N VAL A 72 11.31 3.14 10.24
CA VAL A 72 10.22 4.13 10.23
C VAL A 72 10.14 4.79 11.60
N ARG A 73 9.92 6.11 11.64
CA ARG A 73 9.77 6.85 12.90
C ARG A 73 8.50 6.44 13.65
N ASP A 74 8.57 6.46 14.96
CA ASP A 74 7.36 6.36 15.78
C ASP A 74 6.56 7.66 15.64
N ILE A 75 5.26 7.53 15.39
CA ILE A 75 4.35 8.68 15.23
C ILE A 75 3.97 9.33 16.56
N THR A 76 4.26 8.66 17.67
CA THR A 76 3.97 9.16 19.03
C THR A 76 5.12 9.96 19.64
N GLU A 77 6.31 9.88 19.06
CA GLU A 77 7.51 10.55 19.52
C GLU A 77 8.04 11.57 18.50
N TYR A 78 8.56 12.68 19.03
CA TYR A 78 9.24 13.64 18.17
C TYR A 78 10.59 13.09 17.72
N THR A 79 10.79 12.97 16.41
CA THR A 79 12.00 12.41 15.80
C THR A 79 12.28 13.15 14.50
N ASN A 80 13.52 13.59 14.29
CA ASN A 80 13.94 14.17 13.01
C ASN A 80 14.05 13.09 11.92
N ILE A 81 14.00 13.49 10.65
CA ILE A 81 14.21 12.56 9.54
C ILE A 81 15.60 11.94 9.59
N SER A 82 16.57 12.70 10.06
CA SER A 82 18.00 12.33 10.12
C SER A 82 18.40 11.53 11.35
N ASP A 83 17.55 11.41 12.37
CA ASP A 83 17.93 10.71 13.61
C ASP A 83 18.33 9.26 13.32
N GLY A 84 19.51 8.87 13.83
CA GLY A 84 20.13 7.57 13.61
C GLY A 84 20.98 7.46 12.34
N ILE A 85 21.17 8.54 11.55
CA ILE A 85 21.92 8.52 10.30
C ILE A 85 23.38 8.12 10.48
N GLU A 86 23.97 8.43 11.62
CA GLU A 86 25.35 8.09 11.96
C GLU A 86 25.57 6.58 11.95
N GLU A 87 24.58 5.80 12.38
CA GLU A 87 24.63 4.35 12.32
C GLU A 87 24.50 3.82 10.88
N SER A 88 23.77 4.52 10.03
CA SER A 88 23.56 4.15 8.62
C SER A 88 24.82 4.35 7.77
N THR A 89 25.70 5.28 8.13
CA THR A 89 26.91 5.59 7.35
C THR A 89 28.10 4.66 7.62
N ILE A 90 27.94 3.66 8.48
CA ILE A 90 28.99 2.68 8.79
C ILE A 90 29.19 1.75 7.61
N ALA A 91 30.40 1.69 7.05
CA ALA A 91 30.75 0.96 5.84
C ALA A 91 30.52 -0.58 5.90
N LYS A 92 30.39 -1.15 7.09
CA LYS A 92 30.18 -2.58 7.32
C LYS A 92 28.81 -2.90 7.93
N LYS A 93 27.85 -1.98 7.81
CA LYS A 93 26.52 -2.21 8.33
C LYS A 93 25.83 -3.31 7.53
N TYR A 94 25.34 -4.33 8.20
CA TYR A 94 24.37 -5.28 7.66
C TYR A 94 22.97 -4.80 8.01
N TYR A 95 22.09 -4.80 7.03
CA TYR A 95 20.69 -4.46 7.28
C TYR A 95 19.99 -5.65 7.90
N ASP A 96 19.39 -5.44 9.07
CA ASP A 96 18.60 -6.45 9.75
C ASP A 96 17.21 -6.57 9.09
N ASP A 97 16.64 -7.77 9.11
CA ASP A 97 15.23 -7.95 8.75
C ASP A 97 14.33 -7.20 9.75
N PRO A 98 13.23 -6.63 9.29
CA PRO A 98 12.63 -6.78 7.95
C PRO A 98 13.11 -5.71 6.96
N LEU A 99 13.49 -6.16 5.76
CA LEU A 99 13.91 -5.26 4.68
C LEU A 99 12.74 -4.48 4.04
N ILE A 100 11.52 -4.86 4.34
CA ILE A 100 10.31 -4.25 3.77
C ILE A 100 9.42 -3.75 4.89
N ASN A 101 9.04 -2.48 4.81
CA ASN A 101 8.22 -1.81 5.80
C ASN A 101 7.01 -1.12 5.16
N ILE A 102 5.99 -0.88 5.96
CA ILE A 102 4.82 -0.09 5.58
C ILE A 102 4.87 1.25 6.32
N ILE A 103 4.81 2.32 5.54
CA ILE A 103 4.60 3.67 6.08
C ILE A 103 3.11 3.78 6.41
N LYS A 104 2.73 3.53 7.68
CA LYS A 104 1.31 3.39 8.08
C LYS A 104 0.48 4.63 7.79
N PHE A 105 0.99 5.84 7.99
CA PHE A 105 0.26 7.07 7.68
C PHE A 105 0.14 7.35 6.16
N ALA A 106 0.91 6.67 5.33
CA ALA A 106 0.74 6.69 3.87
C ALA A 106 -0.27 5.66 3.35
N CYS A 107 -0.74 4.75 4.21
CA CYS A 107 -1.70 3.72 3.83
C CYS A 107 -3.13 4.29 3.76
N ASN A 108 -3.83 4.04 2.65
CA ASN A 108 -5.20 4.51 2.42
C ASN A 108 -6.28 3.62 3.06
N ALA A 109 -5.91 2.65 3.92
CA ALA A 109 -6.85 1.71 4.50
C ALA A 109 -7.79 1.09 3.44
N CYS A 110 -7.22 0.51 2.39
CA CYS A 110 -7.99 -0.10 1.31
C CYS A 110 -8.90 -1.21 1.85
N PRO A 111 -10.10 -1.38 1.29
CA PRO A 111 -11.02 -2.41 1.75
C PRO A 111 -10.41 -3.80 1.61
N GLU A 112 -10.78 -4.67 2.54
CA GLU A 112 -10.41 -6.08 2.47
C GLU A 112 -11.09 -6.77 1.29
N LYS A 113 -10.56 -7.95 0.96
CA LYS A 113 -11.09 -8.79 -0.11
C LYS A 113 -12.57 -9.11 0.13
N LYS A 114 -13.44 -8.61 -0.73
CA LYS A 114 -14.87 -8.96 -0.74
C LYS A 114 -15.41 -8.99 -2.16
N VAL A 115 -16.44 -9.82 -2.35
CA VAL A 115 -17.25 -9.84 -3.57
C VAL A 115 -18.58 -9.18 -3.24
N PHE A 116 -19.01 -8.23 -4.05
CA PHE A 116 -20.26 -7.50 -3.80
C PHE A 116 -21.00 -7.18 -5.10
N VAL A 117 -22.28 -6.89 -4.97
CA VAL A 117 -23.16 -6.53 -6.07
C VAL A 117 -23.20 -5.00 -6.20
N THR A 118 -22.99 -4.51 -7.41
CA THR A 118 -23.06 -3.07 -7.72
C THR A 118 -24.48 -2.67 -8.14
N ASN A 119 -24.70 -1.38 -8.29
CA ASN A 119 -25.96 -0.82 -8.77
C ASN A 119 -26.30 -1.24 -10.24
N ALA A 120 -25.35 -1.82 -10.97
CA ALA A 120 -25.56 -2.36 -12.31
C ALA A 120 -26.43 -3.64 -12.32
N CYS A 121 -26.73 -4.24 -11.16
CA CYS A 121 -27.61 -5.40 -11.07
C CYS A 121 -29.01 -5.05 -11.58
N GLN A 122 -29.49 -5.79 -12.59
CA GLN A 122 -30.81 -5.59 -13.19
C GLN A 122 -31.89 -6.50 -12.59
N GLY A 123 -31.55 -7.34 -11.60
CA GLY A 123 -32.49 -8.32 -11.06
C GLY A 123 -33.00 -9.28 -12.16
N CYS A 124 -32.08 -9.76 -12.99
CA CYS A 124 -32.41 -10.58 -14.15
C CYS A 124 -33.22 -11.85 -13.77
N LEU A 125 -34.10 -12.30 -14.63
CA LEU A 125 -34.99 -13.42 -14.35
C LEU A 125 -34.24 -14.74 -14.13
N SER A 126 -33.10 -14.93 -14.79
CA SER A 126 -32.33 -16.18 -14.71
C SER A 126 -31.54 -16.36 -13.41
N HIS A 127 -31.27 -15.29 -12.66
CA HIS A 127 -30.54 -15.32 -11.39
C HIS A 127 -29.31 -16.27 -11.37
N GLN A 128 -28.56 -16.36 -12.48
CA GLN A 128 -27.43 -17.30 -12.61
C GLN A 128 -26.41 -17.18 -11.49
N CYS A 129 -26.27 -15.99 -10.91
CA CYS A 129 -25.34 -15.77 -9.79
C CYS A 129 -25.72 -16.57 -8.53
N THR A 130 -27.01 -16.85 -8.29
CA THR A 130 -27.45 -17.71 -7.17
C THR A 130 -27.15 -19.17 -7.48
N GLU A 131 -27.43 -19.63 -8.69
CA GLU A 131 -27.26 -21.03 -9.11
C GLU A 131 -25.79 -21.50 -9.06
N VAL A 132 -24.85 -20.61 -9.40
CA VAL A 132 -23.41 -20.96 -9.39
C VAL A 132 -22.76 -20.84 -8.03
N CYS A 133 -23.46 -20.37 -7.01
CA CYS A 133 -22.89 -20.15 -5.69
C CYS A 133 -22.78 -21.45 -4.89
N PRO A 134 -21.56 -21.98 -4.62
CA PRO A 134 -21.43 -23.26 -3.94
C PRO A 134 -21.73 -23.21 -2.45
N LYS A 135 -21.99 -22.01 -1.90
CA LYS A 135 -22.28 -21.77 -0.47
C LYS A 135 -23.62 -21.11 -0.23
N ASP A 136 -24.47 -21.02 -1.27
CA ASP A 136 -25.78 -20.33 -1.20
C ASP A 136 -25.68 -18.97 -0.49
N ALA A 137 -24.60 -18.25 -0.77
CA ALA A 137 -24.33 -16.95 -0.17
C ALA A 137 -25.02 -15.79 -0.89
N ILE A 138 -25.80 -16.05 -1.94
CA ILE A 138 -26.45 -15.01 -2.74
C ILE A 138 -27.97 -15.15 -2.65
N HIS A 139 -28.62 -14.08 -2.22
CA HIS A 139 -30.06 -14.00 -2.08
C HIS A 139 -30.63 -12.84 -2.90
N ILE A 140 -31.88 -12.92 -3.28
CA ILE A 140 -32.59 -11.83 -3.94
C ILE A 140 -33.34 -11.00 -2.89
N VAL A 141 -32.99 -9.74 -2.79
CA VAL A 141 -33.61 -8.78 -1.87
C VAL A 141 -34.09 -7.58 -2.68
N ASN A 142 -35.37 -7.26 -2.60
CA ASN A 142 -35.99 -6.17 -3.37
C ASN A 142 -35.68 -6.22 -4.88
N GLY A 143 -35.71 -7.44 -5.47
CA GLY A 143 -35.47 -7.66 -6.87
C GLY A 143 -33.99 -7.56 -7.30
N LYS A 144 -33.06 -7.41 -6.39
CA LYS A 144 -31.62 -7.37 -6.67
C LYS A 144 -30.86 -8.44 -5.89
N SER A 145 -29.77 -8.92 -6.46
CA SER A 145 -28.90 -9.87 -5.79
C SER A 145 -28.16 -9.18 -4.62
N CYS A 146 -28.07 -9.88 -3.50
CA CYS A 146 -27.33 -9.48 -2.31
C CYS A 146 -26.41 -10.63 -1.90
N ILE A 147 -25.17 -10.35 -1.52
CA ILE A 147 -24.19 -11.36 -1.11
C ILE A 147 -23.98 -11.30 0.40
N ASP A 148 -24.26 -12.42 1.05
CA ASP A 148 -23.91 -12.63 2.45
C ASP A 148 -22.40 -12.81 2.57
N GLN A 149 -21.73 -11.83 3.20
CA GLN A 149 -20.26 -11.82 3.33
C GLN A 149 -19.72 -12.87 4.29
N GLU A 150 -20.52 -13.36 5.23
CA GLU A 150 -20.13 -14.40 6.20
C GLU A 150 -20.08 -15.77 5.52
N LYS A 151 -21.03 -16.05 4.65
CA LYS A 151 -21.08 -17.30 3.86
C LYS A 151 -20.19 -17.29 2.62
N CYS A 152 -19.87 -16.10 2.11
CA CYS A 152 -19.16 -15.95 0.85
C CYS A 152 -17.68 -16.34 0.97
N ILE A 153 -17.27 -17.38 0.25
CA ILE A 153 -15.86 -17.82 0.16
C ILE A 153 -15.04 -17.05 -0.88
N LYS A 154 -15.61 -16.01 -1.47
CA LYS A 154 -14.91 -15.08 -2.39
C LYS A 154 -14.34 -15.77 -3.65
N CYS A 155 -14.94 -16.89 -4.10
CA CYS A 155 -14.46 -17.71 -5.24
C CYS A 155 -14.60 -17.04 -6.61
N GLY A 156 -15.47 -16.04 -6.78
CA GLY A 156 -15.65 -15.28 -8.02
C GLY A 156 -16.61 -15.88 -9.04
N ARG A 157 -17.13 -17.11 -8.90
CA ARG A 157 -17.99 -17.77 -9.88
C ARG A 157 -19.21 -16.93 -10.29
N CYS A 158 -19.80 -16.21 -9.34
CA CYS A 158 -20.95 -15.34 -9.60
C CYS A 158 -20.60 -14.11 -10.44
N MET A 159 -19.34 -13.67 -10.44
CA MET A 159 -18.87 -12.58 -11.28
C MET A 159 -18.85 -13.02 -12.74
N ASP A 160 -18.32 -14.22 -13.02
CA ASP A 160 -18.22 -14.77 -14.36
C ASP A 160 -19.60 -15.12 -14.94
N ALA A 161 -20.54 -15.55 -14.07
CA ALA A 161 -21.90 -15.91 -14.45
C ALA A 161 -22.82 -14.69 -14.67
N CYS A 162 -22.43 -13.49 -14.25
CA CYS A 162 -23.30 -12.31 -14.35
C CYS A 162 -23.22 -11.66 -15.74
N PRO A 163 -24.27 -11.71 -16.59
CA PRO A 163 -24.23 -11.13 -17.94
C PRO A 163 -24.16 -9.61 -17.95
N TYR A 164 -24.48 -8.96 -16.82
CA TYR A 164 -24.40 -7.50 -16.65
C TYR A 164 -23.10 -7.05 -15.98
N HIS A 165 -22.20 -7.97 -15.66
CA HIS A 165 -20.97 -7.67 -14.90
C HIS A 165 -21.23 -6.83 -13.63
N ALA A 166 -22.37 -7.05 -13.01
CA ALA A 166 -22.83 -6.30 -11.85
C ALA A 166 -22.17 -6.75 -10.54
N ILE A 167 -21.46 -7.86 -10.55
CA ILE A 167 -20.75 -8.39 -9.36
C ILE A 167 -19.27 -8.14 -9.56
N THR A 168 -18.64 -7.54 -8.55
CA THR A 168 -17.24 -7.18 -8.62
C THR A 168 -16.50 -7.57 -7.33
N LYS A 169 -15.18 -7.70 -7.43
CA LYS A 169 -14.29 -8.02 -6.33
C LYS A 169 -13.51 -6.78 -5.94
N LEU A 170 -13.56 -6.42 -4.66
CA LEU A 170 -12.62 -5.50 -4.06
C LEU A 170 -11.48 -6.32 -3.45
N GLU A 171 -10.28 -5.82 -3.62
CA GLU A 171 -9.10 -6.41 -3.02
C GLU A 171 -8.02 -5.34 -2.88
N ARG A 172 -7.40 -5.31 -1.74
CA ARG A 172 -6.29 -4.41 -1.45
C ARG A 172 -5.11 -4.75 -2.38
N PRO A 173 -4.57 -3.77 -3.15
CA PRO A 173 -3.56 -4.06 -4.18
C PRO A 173 -2.27 -4.69 -3.63
N CYS A 174 -1.84 -4.28 -2.42
CA CYS A 174 -0.65 -4.83 -1.79
C CYS A 174 -0.85 -6.30 -1.39
N ALA A 175 -2.02 -6.67 -0.84
CA ALA A 175 -2.32 -8.06 -0.52
C ALA A 175 -2.50 -8.91 -1.79
N ALA A 176 -3.17 -8.38 -2.82
CA ALA A 176 -3.33 -9.07 -4.11
C ALA A 176 -2.00 -9.35 -4.81
N SER A 177 -0.97 -8.52 -4.56
CA SER A 177 0.37 -8.71 -5.12
C SER A 177 1.25 -9.64 -4.28
N CYS A 178 0.85 -9.95 -3.05
CA CYS A 178 1.62 -10.77 -2.14
C CYS A 178 1.34 -12.26 -2.36
N GLY A 179 2.27 -12.98 -2.99
CA GLY A 179 2.14 -14.43 -3.22
C GLY A 179 2.24 -15.28 -1.95
N MET A 180 2.70 -14.69 -0.83
CA MET A 180 2.85 -15.37 0.47
C MET A 180 1.69 -15.12 1.42
N ASP A 181 0.68 -14.32 1.02
CA ASP A 181 -0.44 -13.90 1.87
C ASP A 181 0.03 -13.28 3.21
N ALA A 182 1.15 -12.55 3.15
CA ALA A 182 1.79 -11.95 4.31
C ALA A 182 1.23 -10.56 4.67
N ILE A 183 0.33 -9.99 3.86
CA ILE A 183 -0.21 -8.63 4.09
C ILE A 183 -1.67 -8.72 4.52
N LYS A 184 -1.94 -8.23 5.72
CA LYS A 184 -3.28 -8.19 6.34
C LYS A 184 -3.69 -6.75 6.67
N SER A 185 -4.90 -6.57 7.19
CA SER A 185 -5.34 -5.33 7.83
C SER A 185 -5.05 -5.37 9.32
N ASP A 186 -4.60 -4.25 9.88
CA ASP A 186 -4.63 -4.00 11.31
C ASP A 186 -6.05 -3.54 11.75
N GLU A 187 -6.20 -3.19 13.02
CA GLU A 187 -7.47 -2.73 13.62
C GLU A 187 -8.02 -1.46 12.96
N ASP A 188 -7.16 -0.59 12.46
CA ASP A 188 -7.51 0.63 11.73
C ASP A 188 -7.78 0.40 10.23
N GLY A 189 -7.75 -0.85 9.78
CA GLY A 189 -7.89 -1.21 8.37
C GLY A 189 -6.66 -0.88 7.53
N LYS A 190 -5.53 -0.48 8.12
CA LYS A 190 -4.28 -0.24 7.42
C LYS A 190 -3.54 -1.55 7.13
N ALA A 191 -2.64 -1.50 6.16
CA ALA A 191 -1.84 -2.69 5.85
C ALA A 191 -0.84 -2.98 6.97
N GLU A 192 -0.68 -4.25 7.28
CA GLU A 192 0.31 -4.80 8.21
C GLU A 192 0.98 -6.01 7.58
N ILE A 193 2.29 -6.17 7.82
CA ILE A 193 3.06 -7.30 7.30
C ILE A 193 3.24 -8.35 8.40
N ASP A 194 2.86 -9.57 8.09
CA ASP A 194 3.21 -10.76 8.86
C ASP A 194 4.64 -11.17 8.46
N TYR A 195 5.61 -10.81 9.29
CA TYR A 195 7.03 -11.03 8.99
C TYR A 195 7.43 -12.51 9.05
N ASP A 196 6.67 -13.36 9.71
CA ASP A 196 6.90 -14.81 9.70
C ASP A 196 6.64 -15.44 8.33
N LYS A 197 5.78 -14.77 7.53
CA LYS A 197 5.44 -15.18 6.16
C LYS A 197 6.17 -14.39 5.09
N CYS A 198 6.66 -13.21 5.43
CA CYS A 198 7.27 -12.30 4.47
C CYS A 198 8.65 -12.78 4.06
N VAL A 199 8.86 -13.00 2.76
CA VAL A 199 10.15 -13.40 2.18
C VAL A 199 10.96 -12.21 1.62
N GLY A 200 10.61 -10.99 1.94
CA GLY A 200 11.36 -9.80 1.53
C GLY A 200 11.43 -9.55 0.02
N CYS A 201 10.48 -10.03 -0.79
CA CYS A 201 10.56 -10.01 -2.26
C CYS A 201 10.44 -8.61 -2.91
N GLY A 202 10.01 -7.57 -2.19
CA GLY A 202 9.88 -6.20 -2.67
C GLY A 202 8.78 -5.94 -3.72
N LEU A 203 7.77 -6.81 -3.81
CA LEU A 203 6.66 -6.72 -4.77
C LEU A 203 5.63 -5.65 -4.43
#